data_8064c41e06e8d7f0870b4039ff45c992
#
_entry.id   8064c41e06e8d7f0870b4039ff45c992
#
_cell.length_a   1.000
_cell.length_b   1.000
_cell.length_c   1.000
_cell.angle_alpha   90.00
_cell.angle_beta   90.00
_cell.angle_gamma   90.00
#
_symmetry.space_group_name_H-M   'P 1'
#
loop_
_entity.id
_entity.type
_entity.pdbx_description
1 polymer ?
#
loop_
_entity_poly.entity_id
_entity_poly.type
_entity_poly.pdbx_seq_one_letter_code
_entity_poly.pdbx_strand_id
1 'polypeptide(L)'
;MREKTLKLSQSVSIVEQTVDLQALTDFNLVAAHGGFGRASRHSGRAKATLSRRVAELEQSLGVRLIERGGRELRLTDEGRTLHERTQGLLAEIAEVRETIVLGATTPRGRLRVSAPTLFAQIALGRIGARFALAYPEVQLEIVAEDRLVDPVDEGYDVVIRVDPAPDQLLVGRSFLRDERWVVAPPGMALAAHPKGGAREIPVRAVVLSTTRPDVLWRMTSGQGVSVHLRPEPVLRLSSLSMVRDAVLAGAGVALLPKMLVADDVASGRMVQWGPQEGPAVQIWALHSSRRLVGAKVRAFLEVLERSFPKKVFSGR
;
A
#
# COMPACT_ATOMS: atom_id res chain seq x y z
N MET A 1 27.47 -65.82 -6.44
CA MET A 1 27.22 -64.46 -6.95
C MET A 1 26.39 -63.75 -5.95
N ARG A 2 26.98 -62.80 -5.20
CA ARG A 2 26.33 -62.19 -4.05
C ARG A 2 25.79 -60.82 -4.47
N GLU A 3 24.49 -60.68 -4.30
CA GLU A 3 23.76 -59.42 -4.40
C GLU A 3 24.27 -58.40 -3.36
N LYS A 4 24.66 -57.21 -3.83
CA LYS A 4 24.90 -56.04 -3.00
C LYS A 4 23.63 -55.24 -2.94
N THR A 5 22.85 -55.43 -1.88
CA THR A 5 21.73 -54.59 -1.51
C THR A 5 22.28 -53.28 -0.95
N LEU A 6 22.12 -52.20 -1.72
CA LEU A 6 22.40 -50.83 -1.26
C LEU A 6 21.33 -50.41 -0.28
N LYS A 7 21.68 -50.25 0.96
CA LYS A 7 20.81 -49.62 2.01
C LYS A 7 20.73 -48.12 1.76
N LEU A 8 19.66 -47.66 1.13
CA LEU A 8 19.18 -46.31 1.19
C LEU A 8 18.25 -46.18 2.42
N SER A 9 18.77 -45.80 3.55
CA SER A 9 18.00 -45.35 4.71
C SER A 9 18.74 -44.23 5.42
N GLN A 10 18.67 -43.05 4.83
CA GLN A 10 18.72 -41.84 5.63
C GLN A 10 17.36 -41.16 5.48
N SER A 11 16.40 -41.66 6.23
CA SER A 11 15.22 -40.93 6.64
C SER A 11 15.70 -39.66 7.33
N VAL A 12 15.58 -38.54 6.66
CA VAL A 12 15.61 -37.24 7.30
C VAL A 12 14.43 -37.25 8.26
N SER A 13 14.69 -37.58 9.52
CA SER A 13 13.78 -37.26 10.60
C SER A 13 13.68 -35.73 10.64
N ILE A 14 12.66 -35.20 10.02
CA ILE A 14 12.11 -33.89 10.39
C ILE A 14 11.54 -34.16 11.82
N VAL A 15 12.41 -33.99 12.82
CA VAL A 15 11.96 -33.91 14.20
C VAL A 15 10.95 -32.77 14.18
N GLU A 16 9.71 -33.04 14.54
CA GLU A 16 8.69 -32.04 14.87
C GLU A 16 9.24 -31.18 16.02
N GLN A 17 10.10 -30.24 15.69
CA GLN A 17 10.54 -29.21 16.64
C GLN A 17 9.40 -28.22 16.74
N THR A 18 8.51 -28.49 17.70
CA THR A 18 7.44 -27.57 18.05
C THR A 18 8.06 -26.29 18.58
N VAL A 19 8.06 -25.23 17.78
CA VAL A 19 8.54 -23.92 18.23
C VAL A 19 7.60 -23.41 19.30
N ASP A 20 8.11 -23.16 20.50
CA ASP A 20 7.32 -22.56 21.59
C ASP A 20 6.91 -21.13 21.20
N LEU A 21 5.61 -20.96 20.94
CA LEU A 21 5.03 -19.68 20.57
C LEU A 21 5.28 -18.58 21.62
N GLN A 22 5.35 -18.97 22.90
CA GLN A 22 5.62 -18.03 23.98
C GLN A 22 7.09 -17.58 23.98
N ALA A 23 8.02 -18.50 23.72
CA ALA A 23 9.44 -18.18 23.59
C ALA A 23 9.68 -17.29 22.35
N LEU A 24 9.01 -17.56 21.24
CA LEU A 24 9.03 -16.72 20.04
C LEU A 24 8.46 -15.31 20.30
N THR A 25 7.35 -15.22 21.05
CA THR A 25 6.76 -13.94 21.47
C THR A 25 7.73 -13.14 22.35
N ASP A 26 8.38 -13.80 23.31
CA ASP A 26 9.35 -13.17 24.22
C ASP A 26 10.59 -12.70 23.48
N PHE A 27 11.09 -13.46 22.50
CA PHE A 27 12.18 -13.03 21.62
C PHE A 27 11.79 -11.76 20.83
N ASN A 28 10.63 -11.76 20.18
CA ASN A 28 10.17 -10.59 19.43
C ASN A 28 9.99 -9.35 20.31
N LEU A 29 9.51 -9.52 21.54
CA LEU A 29 9.40 -8.44 22.51
C LEU A 29 10.79 -7.86 22.87
N VAL A 30 11.78 -8.72 23.10
CA VAL A 30 13.15 -8.30 23.42
C VAL A 30 13.81 -7.60 22.23
N ALA A 31 13.59 -8.11 21.02
CA ALA A 31 14.10 -7.51 19.78
C ALA A 31 13.49 -6.11 19.53
N ALA A 32 12.17 -5.97 19.61
CA ALA A 32 11.46 -4.72 19.39
C ALA A 32 11.87 -3.62 20.38
N HIS A 33 12.13 -3.98 21.64
CA HIS A 33 12.53 -3.01 22.68
C HIS A 33 14.06 -2.84 22.78
N GLY A 34 14.84 -3.54 21.95
CA GLY A 34 16.29 -3.44 21.91
C GLY A 34 16.96 -3.81 23.22
N GLY A 35 16.37 -4.74 24.01
CA GLY A 35 17.00 -5.25 25.22
C GLY A 35 16.08 -5.84 26.27
N PHE A 36 16.59 -6.83 27.00
CA PHE A 36 15.85 -7.55 28.04
C PHE A 36 15.30 -6.65 29.17
N GLY A 37 16.06 -5.62 29.57
CA GLY A 37 15.63 -4.70 30.62
C GLY A 37 14.48 -3.79 30.17
N ARG A 38 14.51 -3.31 28.94
CA ARG A 38 13.43 -2.49 28.35
C ARG A 38 12.18 -3.33 28.11
N ALA A 39 12.34 -4.53 27.55
CA ALA A 39 11.26 -5.50 27.35
C ALA A 39 10.58 -5.90 28.68
N SER A 40 11.38 -6.14 29.74
CA SER A 40 10.87 -6.46 31.09
C SER A 40 10.00 -5.34 31.67
N ARG A 41 10.46 -4.08 31.60
CA ARG A 41 9.68 -2.93 32.08
C ARG A 41 8.39 -2.73 31.30
N HIS A 42 8.43 -2.95 30.00
CA HIS A 42 7.25 -2.78 29.14
C HIS A 42 6.19 -3.88 29.36
N SER A 43 6.64 -5.12 29.50
CA SER A 43 5.72 -6.29 29.57
C SER A 43 5.34 -6.72 30.98
N GLY A 44 5.99 -6.18 32.02
CA GLY A 44 5.84 -6.65 33.39
C GLY A 44 6.44 -8.04 33.67
N ARG A 45 7.12 -8.66 32.67
CA ARG A 45 7.74 -9.99 32.82
C ARG A 45 9.15 -9.87 33.41
N ALA A 46 9.52 -10.82 34.29
CA ALA A 46 10.85 -10.82 34.87
C ALA A 46 11.94 -10.99 33.79
N LYS A 47 13.01 -10.18 33.86
CA LYS A 47 14.14 -10.22 32.92
C LYS A 47 14.76 -11.62 32.81
N ALA A 48 14.86 -12.35 33.92
CA ALA A 48 15.37 -13.71 33.94
C ALA A 48 14.50 -14.69 33.12
N THR A 49 13.19 -14.54 33.18
CA THR A 49 12.24 -15.35 32.42
C THR A 49 12.40 -15.10 30.92
N LEU A 50 12.47 -13.84 30.50
CA LEU A 50 12.69 -13.48 29.10
C LEU A 50 14.02 -14.05 28.59
N SER A 51 15.09 -13.91 29.36
CA SER A 51 16.42 -14.42 28.99
C SER A 51 16.44 -15.94 28.86
N ARG A 52 15.81 -16.67 29.79
CA ARG A 52 15.71 -18.12 29.74
C ARG A 52 14.95 -18.60 28.51
N ARG A 53 13.75 -18.02 28.22
CA ARG A 53 12.92 -18.42 27.07
C ARG A 53 13.58 -18.14 25.74
N VAL A 54 14.28 -17.01 25.61
CA VAL A 54 15.05 -16.72 24.40
C VAL A 54 16.18 -17.73 24.22
N ALA A 55 16.87 -18.13 25.31
CA ALA A 55 17.91 -19.16 25.23
C ALA A 55 17.32 -20.54 24.86
N GLU A 56 16.15 -20.90 25.39
CA GLU A 56 15.41 -22.10 25.00
C GLU A 56 15.03 -22.09 23.51
N LEU A 57 14.60 -20.93 22.98
CA LEU A 57 14.31 -20.77 21.55
C LEU A 57 15.57 -20.94 20.69
N GLU A 58 16.68 -20.29 21.06
CA GLU A 58 17.98 -20.45 20.40
C GLU A 58 18.43 -21.91 20.36
N GLN A 59 18.25 -22.60 21.48
CA GLN A 59 18.58 -24.03 21.58
C GLN A 59 17.69 -24.89 20.69
N SER A 60 16.38 -24.62 20.65
CA SER A 60 15.43 -25.39 19.81
C SER A 60 15.68 -25.18 18.32
N LEU A 61 16.11 -23.97 17.92
CA LEU A 61 16.43 -23.65 16.53
C LEU A 61 17.86 -24.01 16.13
N GLY A 62 18.74 -24.33 17.11
CA GLY A 62 20.15 -24.63 16.87
C GLY A 62 21.00 -23.42 16.43
N VAL A 63 20.48 -22.21 16.54
CA VAL A 63 21.14 -20.96 16.10
C VAL A 63 21.07 -19.88 17.19
N ARG A 64 22.01 -18.95 17.14
CA ARG A 64 21.97 -17.75 17.97
C ARG A 64 21.10 -16.69 17.29
N LEU A 65 20.25 -16.04 18.08
CA LEU A 65 19.39 -14.95 17.63
C LEU A 65 19.87 -13.60 18.16
N ILE A 66 20.63 -13.62 19.27
CA ILE A 66 21.17 -12.42 19.93
C ILE A 66 22.68 -12.56 20.11
N GLU A 67 23.43 -11.54 19.71
CA GLU A 67 24.87 -11.46 19.93
C GLU A 67 25.19 -11.32 21.41
N ARG A 68 26.23 -12.04 21.88
CA ARG A 68 26.73 -11.95 23.27
C ARG A 68 27.91 -11.00 23.34
N GLY A 69 27.93 -10.13 24.35
CA GLY A 69 29.15 -9.40 24.73
C GLY A 69 29.11 -7.89 24.51
N GLY A 70 27.98 -7.30 24.09
CA GLY A 70 27.85 -5.85 23.94
C GLY A 70 27.09 -5.17 25.09
N ARG A 71 27.30 -3.86 25.26
CA ARG A 71 26.50 -3.01 26.16
C ARG A 71 25.05 -2.86 25.66
N GLU A 72 24.85 -3.00 24.35
CA GLU A 72 23.56 -2.94 23.67
C GLU A 72 23.21 -4.29 23.06
N LEU A 73 21.92 -4.62 23.03
CA LEU A 73 21.43 -5.82 22.39
C LEU A 73 21.55 -5.68 20.88
N ARG A 74 22.20 -6.65 20.23
CA ARG A 74 22.25 -6.78 18.78
C ARG A 74 21.69 -8.12 18.37
N LEU A 75 20.90 -8.12 17.29
CA LEU A 75 20.41 -9.34 16.67
C LEU A 75 21.46 -9.88 15.70
N THR A 76 21.59 -11.20 15.65
CA THR A 76 22.29 -11.88 14.55
C THR A 76 21.49 -11.74 13.25
N ASP A 77 22.02 -12.16 12.12
CA ASP A 77 21.27 -12.14 10.85
C ASP A 77 20.06 -13.09 10.90
N GLU A 78 20.22 -14.26 11.55
CA GLU A 78 19.14 -15.21 11.83
C GLU A 78 18.07 -14.58 12.75
N GLY A 79 18.52 -13.88 13.80
CA GLY A 79 17.62 -13.16 14.72
C GLY A 79 16.85 -12.05 14.03
N ARG A 80 17.48 -11.30 13.14
CA ARG A 80 16.84 -10.26 12.35
C ARG A 80 15.79 -10.86 11.42
N THR A 81 16.16 -11.89 10.67
CA THR A 81 15.26 -12.60 9.77
C THR A 81 14.05 -13.17 10.51
N LEU A 82 14.29 -13.83 11.66
CA LEU A 82 13.22 -14.39 12.47
C LEU A 82 12.28 -13.29 13.00
N HIS A 83 12.83 -12.18 13.51
CA HIS A 83 12.04 -11.05 14.01
C HIS A 83 11.17 -10.44 12.90
N GLU A 84 11.74 -10.11 11.76
CA GLU A 84 11.05 -9.50 10.62
C GLU A 84 9.91 -10.40 10.10
N ARG A 85 10.16 -11.71 10.03
CA ARG A 85 9.17 -12.68 9.53
C ARG A 85 8.07 -13.02 10.53
N THR A 86 8.32 -12.94 11.83
CA THR A 86 7.40 -13.45 12.85
C THR A 86 6.65 -12.36 13.62
N GLN A 87 7.16 -11.12 13.69
CA GLN A 87 6.50 -10.05 14.46
C GLN A 87 5.06 -9.79 13.99
N GLY A 88 4.82 -9.80 12.67
CA GLY A 88 3.49 -9.59 12.08
C GLY A 88 2.55 -10.76 12.39
N LEU A 89 3.05 -12.00 12.25
CA LEU A 89 2.27 -13.21 12.53
C LEU A 89 1.86 -13.32 14.00
N LEU A 90 2.76 -12.96 14.93
CA LEU A 90 2.45 -12.97 16.36
C LEU A 90 1.42 -11.90 16.74
N ALA A 91 1.47 -10.73 16.12
CA ALA A 91 0.46 -9.70 16.30
C ALA A 91 -0.92 -10.17 15.80
N GLU A 92 -0.96 -10.89 14.68
CA GLU A 92 -2.18 -11.48 14.13
C GLU A 92 -2.79 -12.56 15.05
N ILE A 93 -1.96 -13.48 15.58
CA ILE A 93 -2.40 -14.50 16.55
C ILE A 93 -2.97 -13.83 17.81
N ALA A 94 -2.31 -12.77 18.31
CA ALA A 94 -2.80 -12.02 19.45
C ALA A 94 -4.17 -11.37 19.16
N GLU A 95 -4.36 -10.80 17.98
CA GLU A 95 -5.63 -10.20 17.55
C GLU A 95 -6.77 -11.24 17.41
N VAL A 96 -6.47 -12.41 16.82
CA VAL A 96 -7.43 -13.52 16.74
C VAL A 96 -7.84 -14.01 18.13
N ARG A 97 -6.86 -14.23 19.01
CA ARG A 97 -7.14 -14.64 20.40
C ARG A 97 -8.02 -13.63 21.11
N GLU A 98 -7.74 -12.35 20.93
CA GLU A 98 -8.47 -11.25 21.54
C GLU A 98 -9.92 -11.18 21.01
N THR A 99 -10.11 -11.35 19.71
CA THR A 99 -11.43 -11.43 19.07
C THR A 99 -12.26 -12.58 19.63
N ILE A 100 -11.64 -13.73 19.90
CA ILE A 100 -12.32 -14.91 20.45
C ILE A 100 -12.63 -14.74 21.94
N VAL A 101 -11.67 -14.23 22.72
CA VAL A 101 -11.79 -14.19 24.20
C VAL A 101 -12.64 -13.03 24.68
N LEU A 102 -12.58 -11.88 24.02
CA LEU A 102 -13.22 -10.64 24.49
C LEU A 102 -14.44 -10.24 23.65
N GLY A 103 -14.74 -10.94 22.55
CA GLY A 103 -15.71 -10.43 21.57
C GLY A 103 -15.30 -9.06 21.05
N ALA A 104 -14.01 -8.75 21.05
CA ALA A 104 -13.48 -7.39 20.95
C ALA A 104 -13.81 -6.75 19.61
N THR A 105 -14.75 -5.82 19.66
CA THR A 105 -15.12 -4.92 18.56
C THR A 105 -14.23 -3.67 18.52
N THR A 106 -13.38 -3.44 19.54
CA THR A 106 -12.60 -2.20 19.67
C THR A 106 -11.32 -2.26 18.87
N PRO A 107 -11.17 -1.38 17.85
CA PRO A 107 -9.95 -1.29 17.06
C PRO A 107 -8.76 -0.83 17.91
N ARG A 108 -7.62 -1.57 17.88
CA ARG A 108 -6.38 -1.21 18.58
C ARG A 108 -5.14 -1.82 17.93
N GLY A 109 -3.95 -1.34 18.33
CA GLY A 109 -2.68 -1.78 17.81
C GLY A 109 -2.22 -1.05 16.56
N ARG A 110 -1.18 -1.56 15.87
CA ARG A 110 -0.60 -0.92 14.66
C ARG A 110 -1.40 -1.32 13.42
N LEU A 111 -1.73 -0.34 12.59
CA LEU A 111 -2.35 -0.50 11.28
C LEU A 111 -1.44 0.10 10.22
N ARG A 112 -0.96 -0.72 9.28
CA ARG A 112 -0.09 -0.28 8.17
C ARG A 112 -0.83 -0.29 6.85
N VAL A 113 -0.79 0.83 6.14
CA VAL A 113 -1.47 1.04 4.86
C VAL A 113 -0.46 1.48 3.80
N SER A 114 -0.38 0.75 2.68
CA SER A 114 0.34 1.21 1.48
C SER A 114 -0.66 1.82 0.50
N ALA A 115 -0.32 2.95 -0.12
CA ALA A 115 -1.20 3.63 -1.06
C ALA A 115 -0.42 4.34 -2.17
N PRO A 116 -1.03 4.52 -3.37
CA PRO A 116 -0.45 5.31 -4.44
C PRO A 116 -0.13 6.73 -3.96
N THR A 117 1.05 7.21 -4.31
CA THR A 117 1.59 8.50 -3.85
C THR A 117 0.61 9.65 -4.04
N LEU A 118 0.00 9.75 -5.22
CA LEU A 118 -0.97 10.80 -5.50
C LEU A 118 -2.18 10.74 -4.59
N PHE A 119 -2.78 9.56 -4.43
CA PHE A 119 -3.96 9.38 -3.59
C PHE A 119 -3.65 9.66 -2.11
N ALA A 120 -2.50 9.19 -1.64
CA ALA A 120 -2.04 9.45 -0.28
C ALA A 120 -1.91 10.96 0.01
N GLN A 121 -1.28 11.71 -0.91
CA GLN A 121 -1.10 13.17 -0.79
C GLN A 121 -2.42 13.96 -0.80
N ILE A 122 -3.36 13.57 -1.68
CA ILE A 122 -4.62 14.32 -1.83
C ILE A 122 -5.62 13.99 -0.72
N ALA A 123 -5.72 12.73 -0.30
CA ALA A 123 -6.85 12.27 0.52
C ALA A 123 -6.45 11.69 1.88
N LEU A 124 -5.38 10.86 1.95
CA LEU A 124 -5.15 10.04 3.14
C LEU A 124 -4.66 10.81 4.35
N GLY A 125 -4.07 11.97 4.20
CA GLY A 125 -3.72 12.82 5.34
C GLY A 125 -4.95 13.21 6.18
N ARG A 126 -6.01 13.68 5.51
CA ARG A 126 -7.28 14.05 6.17
C ARG A 126 -8.06 12.83 6.69
N ILE A 127 -8.07 11.75 5.91
CA ILE A 127 -8.74 10.50 6.31
C ILE A 127 -8.02 9.89 7.51
N GLY A 128 -6.69 9.83 7.49
CA GLY A 128 -5.87 9.35 8.59
C GLY A 128 -6.06 10.14 9.88
N ALA A 129 -6.16 11.48 9.79
CA ALA A 129 -6.45 12.31 10.94
C ALA A 129 -7.84 12.00 11.56
N ARG A 130 -8.87 11.87 10.72
CA ARG A 130 -10.22 11.47 11.19
C ARG A 130 -10.20 10.09 11.83
N PHE A 131 -9.48 9.14 11.24
CA PHE A 131 -9.35 7.80 11.78
C PHE A 131 -8.64 7.80 13.13
N ALA A 132 -7.51 8.49 13.26
CA ALA A 132 -6.74 8.56 14.50
C ALA A 132 -7.55 9.20 15.65
N LEU A 133 -8.37 10.22 15.35
CA LEU A 133 -9.27 10.84 16.34
C LEU A 133 -10.40 9.91 16.76
N ALA A 134 -10.93 9.09 15.85
CA ALA A 134 -12.01 8.15 16.14
C ALA A 134 -11.53 6.86 16.86
N TYR A 135 -10.27 6.47 16.64
CA TYR A 135 -9.69 5.23 17.15
C TYR A 135 -8.31 5.49 17.77
N PRO A 136 -8.23 6.15 18.93
CA PRO A 136 -6.96 6.60 19.53
C PRO A 136 -6.04 5.45 19.97
N GLU A 137 -6.57 4.23 20.14
CA GLU A 137 -5.78 3.04 20.45
C GLU A 137 -5.13 2.39 19.20
N VAL A 138 -5.41 2.92 17.98
CA VAL A 138 -4.78 2.43 16.75
C VAL A 138 -3.66 3.37 16.34
N GLN A 139 -2.45 2.83 16.22
CA GLN A 139 -1.33 3.52 15.61
C GLN A 139 -1.37 3.32 14.09
N LEU A 140 -1.91 4.31 13.37
CA LEU A 140 -2.00 4.28 11.91
C LEU A 140 -0.68 4.74 11.27
N GLU A 141 -0.14 3.91 10.37
CA GLU A 141 1.00 4.22 9.51
C GLU A 141 0.56 4.13 8.05
N ILE A 142 0.76 5.21 7.28
CA ILE A 142 0.45 5.25 5.85
C ILE A 142 1.75 5.47 5.08
N VAL A 143 2.06 4.57 4.16
CA VAL A 143 3.20 4.66 3.27
C VAL A 143 2.74 4.99 1.86
N ALA A 144 3.24 6.11 1.33
CA ALA A 144 2.93 6.57 -0.02
C ALA A 144 3.97 6.02 -0.99
N GLU A 145 3.56 5.09 -1.87
CA GLU A 145 4.47 4.42 -2.81
C GLU A 145 3.72 3.89 -4.03
N ASP A 146 4.36 3.99 -5.21
CA ASP A 146 3.77 3.57 -6.49
C ASP A 146 4.29 2.21 -6.97
N ARG A 147 5.22 1.58 -6.23
CA ARG A 147 5.69 0.22 -6.52
C ARG A 147 4.66 -0.82 -6.11
N LEU A 148 4.70 -1.98 -6.76
CA LEU A 148 3.97 -3.14 -6.28
C LEU A 148 4.62 -3.65 -4.99
N VAL A 149 3.81 -3.86 -3.96
CA VAL A 149 4.25 -4.43 -2.68
C VAL A 149 3.56 -5.78 -2.47
N ASP A 150 4.25 -6.71 -1.83
CA ASP A 150 3.61 -7.89 -1.25
C ASP A 150 3.13 -7.51 0.16
N PRO A 151 1.80 -7.42 0.40
CA PRO A 151 1.30 -6.97 1.68
C PRO A 151 1.62 -7.93 2.83
N VAL A 152 1.77 -9.22 2.54
CA VAL A 152 2.10 -10.23 3.57
C VAL A 152 3.56 -10.14 3.97
N ASP A 153 4.45 -10.15 2.98
CA ASP A 153 5.89 -10.13 3.21
C ASP A 153 6.37 -8.80 3.79
N GLU A 154 5.73 -7.69 3.38
CA GLU A 154 6.09 -6.35 3.84
C GLU A 154 5.27 -5.88 5.06
N GLY A 155 4.34 -6.70 5.55
CA GLY A 155 3.58 -6.46 6.78
C GLY A 155 2.56 -5.32 6.66
N TYR A 156 1.96 -5.11 5.48
CA TYR A 156 0.83 -4.21 5.31
C TYR A 156 -0.49 -4.90 5.65
N ASP A 157 -1.35 -4.22 6.40
CA ASP A 157 -2.70 -4.69 6.72
C ASP A 157 -3.68 -4.37 5.57
N VAL A 158 -3.50 -3.21 4.92
CA VAL A 158 -4.30 -2.74 3.79
C VAL A 158 -3.39 -2.20 2.69
N VAL A 159 -3.70 -2.52 1.44
CA VAL A 159 -3.05 -1.90 0.28
C VAL A 159 -4.11 -1.22 -0.59
N ILE A 160 -3.89 0.05 -0.91
CA ILE A 160 -4.73 0.79 -1.84
C ILE A 160 -4.08 0.72 -3.22
N ARG A 161 -4.88 0.41 -4.25
CA ARG A 161 -4.38 0.26 -5.63
C ARG A 161 -5.36 0.86 -6.63
N VAL A 162 -4.79 1.30 -7.75
CA VAL A 162 -5.54 1.83 -8.91
C VAL A 162 -5.64 0.72 -9.94
N ASP A 163 -6.86 0.36 -10.33
CA ASP A 163 -7.16 -0.69 -11.31
C ASP A 163 -6.26 -1.94 -11.15
N PRO A 164 -6.24 -2.57 -9.97
CA PRO A 164 -5.36 -3.71 -9.74
C PRO A 164 -5.70 -4.87 -10.67
N ALA A 165 -4.68 -5.58 -11.14
CA ALA A 165 -4.89 -6.86 -11.78
C ALA A 165 -5.53 -7.85 -10.80
N PRO A 166 -6.35 -8.81 -11.27
CA PRO A 166 -6.89 -9.87 -10.42
C PRO A 166 -5.76 -10.61 -9.70
N ASP A 167 -5.87 -10.72 -8.38
CA ASP A 167 -4.92 -11.44 -7.53
C ASP A 167 -5.70 -12.36 -6.60
N GLN A 168 -5.31 -13.65 -6.55
CA GLN A 168 -5.97 -14.64 -5.68
C GLN A 168 -5.61 -14.48 -4.20
N LEU A 169 -4.55 -13.77 -3.89
CA LEU A 169 -4.05 -13.55 -2.55
C LEU A 169 -4.62 -12.29 -1.89
N LEU A 170 -5.22 -11.41 -2.69
CA LEU A 170 -5.78 -10.15 -2.24
C LEU A 170 -7.29 -10.12 -2.46
N VAL A 171 -8.00 -9.69 -1.46
CA VAL A 171 -9.45 -9.48 -1.50
C VAL A 171 -9.79 -8.06 -1.09
N GLY A 172 -10.85 -7.53 -1.61
CA GLY A 172 -11.30 -6.19 -1.27
C GLY A 172 -12.31 -5.64 -2.26
N ARG A 173 -12.51 -4.34 -2.23
CA ARG A 173 -13.51 -3.66 -3.06
C ARG A 173 -13.06 -2.29 -3.55
N SER A 174 -13.63 -1.86 -4.67
CA SER A 174 -13.51 -0.49 -5.13
C SER A 174 -14.34 0.42 -4.23
N PHE A 175 -13.72 1.45 -3.69
CA PHE A 175 -14.37 2.45 -2.84
C PHE A 175 -14.44 3.84 -3.48
N LEU A 176 -13.67 4.07 -4.56
CA LEU A 176 -13.61 5.36 -5.25
C LEU A 176 -13.46 5.13 -6.76
N ARG A 177 -14.12 5.97 -7.56
CA ARG A 177 -13.95 6.08 -9.00
C ARG A 177 -13.44 7.47 -9.34
N ASP A 178 -12.48 7.55 -10.24
CA ASP A 178 -11.96 8.82 -10.74
C ASP A 178 -11.94 8.82 -12.27
N GLU A 179 -12.12 9.99 -12.85
CA GLU A 179 -12.02 10.23 -14.28
C GLU A 179 -10.63 10.78 -14.62
N ARG A 180 -10.21 10.61 -15.85
CA ARG A 180 -9.07 11.33 -16.38
C ARG A 180 -9.54 12.42 -17.32
N TRP A 181 -9.02 13.61 -17.12
CA TRP A 181 -9.33 14.77 -17.95
C TRP A 181 -8.13 15.18 -18.78
N VAL A 182 -8.37 15.54 -20.05
CA VAL A 182 -7.41 16.30 -20.83
C VAL A 182 -7.52 17.74 -20.40
N VAL A 183 -6.45 18.27 -19.86
CA VAL A 183 -6.36 19.64 -19.34
C VAL A 183 -5.28 20.42 -20.04
N ALA A 184 -5.48 21.72 -20.18
CA ALA A 184 -4.60 22.65 -20.86
C ALA A 184 -4.38 23.92 -20.02
N PRO A 185 -3.29 24.66 -20.26
CA PRO A 185 -3.12 26.01 -19.74
C PRO A 185 -4.24 26.94 -20.22
N PRO A 186 -4.63 27.98 -19.46
CA PRO A 186 -5.52 29.03 -19.94
C PRO A 186 -4.99 29.65 -21.20
N GLY A 187 -5.89 29.92 -22.19
CA GLY A 187 -5.53 30.48 -23.49
C GLY A 187 -5.04 29.47 -24.53
N MET A 188 -4.74 28.23 -24.17
CA MET A 188 -4.46 27.19 -25.16
C MET A 188 -5.77 26.58 -25.64
N ALA A 189 -6.19 26.91 -26.85
CA ALA A 189 -7.43 26.36 -27.45
C ALA A 189 -7.16 24.99 -28.10
N LEU A 190 -8.15 24.10 -28.00
CA LEU A 190 -8.16 22.89 -28.83
C LEU A 190 -8.29 23.29 -30.30
N ALA A 191 -7.38 22.81 -31.16
CA ALA A 191 -7.48 23.06 -32.59
C ALA A 191 -8.84 22.58 -33.14
N ALA A 192 -9.45 23.36 -34.03
CA ALA A 192 -10.72 23.01 -34.64
C ALA A 192 -10.62 21.65 -35.33
N HIS A 193 -11.65 20.82 -35.13
CA HIS A 193 -11.70 19.50 -35.73
C HIS A 193 -11.69 19.62 -37.27
N PRO A 194 -10.78 18.97 -38.00
CA PRO A 194 -10.80 18.97 -39.44
C PRO A 194 -12.12 18.36 -39.92
N LYS A 195 -12.84 19.07 -40.78
CA LYS A 195 -14.05 18.53 -41.40
C LYS A 195 -13.68 17.30 -42.25
N GLY A 196 -14.11 16.09 -41.84
CA GLY A 196 -13.96 14.90 -42.69
C GLY A 196 -13.20 13.72 -42.09
N GLY A 197 -13.58 13.23 -40.93
CA GLY A 197 -13.14 11.94 -40.39
C GLY A 197 -12.18 12.02 -39.20
N ALA A 198 -12.02 10.93 -38.48
CA ALA A 198 -11.21 10.80 -37.26
C ALA A 198 -9.70 10.99 -37.55
N ARG A 199 -9.29 12.25 -37.73
CA ARG A 199 -7.87 12.58 -37.88
C ARG A 199 -7.31 12.88 -36.49
N GLU A 200 -6.21 12.23 -36.16
CA GLU A 200 -5.47 12.50 -34.92
C GLU A 200 -4.98 13.94 -34.91
N ILE A 201 -5.22 14.66 -33.84
CA ILE A 201 -4.79 16.05 -33.66
C ILE A 201 -3.47 16.00 -32.84
N PRO A 202 -2.34 16.41 -33.43
CA PRO A 202 -1.11 16.51 -32.67
C PRO A 202 -1.23 17.63 -31.64
N VAL A 203 -0.79 17.35 -30.41
CA VAL A 203 -0.83 18.33 -29.33
C VAL A 203 0.48 18.33 -28.55
N ARG A 204 1.00 19.52 -28.29
CA ARG A 204 2.15 19.72 -27.42
C ARG A 204 1.78 19.24 -26.01
N ALA A 205 2.46 18.21 -25.50
CA ALA A 205 2.05 17.52 -24.31
C ALA A 205 3.12 17.44 -23.24
N VAL A 206 2.68 17.41 -21.98
CA VAL A 206 3.47 17.00 -20.81
C VAL A 206 2.95 15.64 -20.37
N VAL A 207 3.82 14.65 -20.26
CA VAL A 207 3.41 13.26 -20.00
C VAL A 207 4.23 12.63 -18.88
N LEU A 208 3.70 11.56 -18.29
CA LEU A 208 4.50 10.71 -17.40
C LEU A 208 5.64 10.04 -18.18
N SER A 209 6.79 9.85 -17.54
CA SER A 209 7.94 9.14 -18.11
C SER A 209 7.59 7.72 -18.57
N THR A 210 6.61 7.08 -17.92
CA THR A 210 6.10 5.75 -18.25
C THR A 210 5.11 5.73 -19.41
N THR A 211 4.70 6.90 -19.95
CA THR A 211 3.76 6.98 -21.07
C THR A 211 4.39 6.41 -22.33
N ARG A 212 3.69 5.49 -23.00
CA ARG A 212 4.15 4.88 -24.25
C ARG A 212 4.23 5.93 -25.37
N PRO A 213 5.18 5.79 -26.31
CA PRO A 213 5.34 6.76 -27.40
C PRO A 213 4.15 6.83 -28.36
N ASP A 214 3.42 5.73 -28.52
CA ASP A 214 2.31 5.54 -29.47
C ASP A 214 0.93 5.73 -28.83
N VAL A 215 0.87 6.28 -27.61
CA VAL A 215 -0.40 6.47 -26.91
C VAL A 215 -1.24 7.51 -27.60
N LEU A 216 -2.52 7.21 -27.80
CA LEU A 216 -3.56 8.16 -28.23
C LEU A 216 -4.47 8.50 -27.06
N TRP A 217 -4.78 9.76 -26.88
CA TRP A 217 -5.78 10.20 -25.92
C TRP A 217 -7.11 10.38 -26.66
N ARG A 218 -8.07 9.52 -26.34
CA ARG A 218 -9.44 9.63 -26.81
C ARG A 218 -10.24 10.37 -25.76
N MET A 219 -10.88 11.45 -26.13
CA MET A 219 -11.70 12.25 -25.22
C MET A 219 -13.00 12.69 -25.88
N THR A 220 -13.99 12.98 -25.04
CA THR A 220 -15.24 13.60 -25.49
C THR A 220 -15.13 15.12 -25.28
N SER A 221 -15.24 15.90 -26.34
CA SER A 221 -15.21 17.37 -26.24
C SER A 221 -16.47 17.91 -25.54
N GLY A 222 -16.44 19.19 -25.13
CA GLY A 222 -17.60 19.85 -24.53
C GLY A 222 -18.84 19.91 -25.44
N GLN A 223 -18.69 19.61 -26.73
CA GLN A 223 -19.77 19.51 -27.72
C GLN A 223 -20.25 18.06 -27.90
N GLY A 224 -19.78 17.10 -27.10
CA GLY A 224 -20.15 15.69 -27.21
C GLY A 224 -19.51 14.93 -28.37
N VAL A 225 -18.49 15.51 -29.01
CA VAL A 225 -17.78 14.89 -30.15
C VAL A 225 -16.56 14.14 -29.63
N SER A 226 -16.34 12.90 -30.13
CA SER A 226 -15.13 12.14 -29.87
C SER A 226 -13.95 12.77 -30.61
N VAL A 227 -12.87 13.04 -29.88
CA VAL A 227 -11.64 13.65 -30.38
C VAL A 227 -10.45 12.78 -30.05
N HIS A 228 -9.60 12.51 -31.04
CA HIS A 228 -8.39 11.76 -30.89
C HIS A 228 -7.19 12.70 -30.87
N LEU A 229 -6.49 12.76 -29.76
CA LEU A 229 -5.30 13.56 -29.60
C LEU A 229 -4.06 12.67 -29.65
N ARG A 230 -3.08 13.09 -30.45
CA ARG A 230 -1.74 12.49 -30.47
C ARG A 230 -0.81 13.38 -29.66
N PRO A 231 -0.44 12.97 -28.43
CA PRO A 231 0.47 13.75 -27.63
C PRO A 231 1.88 13.77 -28.26
N GLU A 232 2.43 14.97 -28.41
CA GLU A 232 3.83 15.20 -28.78
C GLU A 232 4.58 15.70 -27.53
N PRO A 233 5.27 14.80 -26.82
CA PRO A 233 5.84 15.13 -25.54
C PRO A 233 6.98 16.15 -25.65
N VAL A 234 6.79 17.31 -25.06
CA VAL A 234 7.86 18.31 -24.84
C VAL A 234 8.52 18.14 -23.49
N LEU A 235 7.86 17.42 -22.57
CA LEU A 235 8.37 17.16 -21.23
C LEU A 235 7.84 15.80 -20.76
N ARG A 236 8.75 15.00 -20.18
CA ARG A 236 8.46 13.70 -19.53
C ARG A 236 8.85 13.77 -18.08
N LEU A 237 7.92 13.52 -17.17
CA LEU A 237 8.09 13.67 -15.73
C LEU A 237 7.71 12.38 -15.00
N SER A 238 8.30 12.12 -13.84
CA SER A 238 8.08 10.89 -13.08
C SER A 238 6.86 10.94 -12.16
N SER A 239 6.22 12.09 -11.97
CA SER A 239 5.10 12.26 -11.03
C SER A 239 3.97 13.06 -11.65
N LEU A 240 2.72 12.68 -11.33
CA LEU A 240 1.51 13.39 -11.80
C LEU A 240 1.44 14.82 -11.25
N SER A 241 1.95 15.08 -10.05
CA SER A 241 2.02 16.43 -9.48
C SER A 241 2.96 17.32 -10.29
N MET A 242 4.13 16.79 -10.69
CA MET A 242 5.05 17.55 -11.58
C MET A 242 4.42 17.82 -12.95
N VAL A 243 3.68 16.85 -13.50
CA VAL A 243 2.95 17.04 -14.78
C VAL A 243 1.92 18.17 -14.64
N ARG A 244 1.15 18.16 -13.53
CA ARG A 244 0.18 19.23 -13.22
C ARG A 244 0.84 20.59 -13.15
N ASP A 245 1.94 20.71 -12.42
CA ASP A 245 2.65 21.97 -12.24
C ASP A 245 3.24 22.49 -13.56
N ALA A 246 3.72 21.60 -14.43
CA ALA A 246 4.19 21.97 -15.77
C ALA A 246 3.05 22.47 -16.69
N VAL A 247 1.83 21.90 -16.58
CA VAL A 247 0.65 22.43 -17.27
C VAL A 247 0.29 23.81 -16.75
N LEU A 248 0.28 24.01 -15.43
CA LEU A 248 0.04 25.32 -14.80
C LEU A 248 1.07 26.37 -15.26
N ALA A 249 2.31 25.95 -15.49
CA ALA A 249 3.39 26.79 -16.03
C ALA A 249 3.30 27.03 -17.55
N GLY A 250 2.29 26.48 -18.25
CA GLY A 250 2.09 26.69 -19.67
C GLY A 250 2.87 25.77 -20.61
N ALA A 251 3.49 24.69 -20.13
CA ALA A 251 4.37 23.85 -20.93
C ALA A 251 3.63 23.05 -22.03
N GLY A 252 2.34 22.75 -21.83
CA GLY A 252 1.54 21.98 -22.78
C GLY A 252 0.31 21.37 -22.13
N VAL A 253 -0.39 20.49 -22.84
CA VAL A 253 -1.57 19.76 -22.35
C VAL A 253 -1.17 18.47 -21.66
N ALA A 254 -2.02 17.98 -20.79
CA ALA A 254 -1.81 16.68 -20.14
C ALA A 254 -3.13 15.91 -19.93
N LEU A 255 -3.00 14.60 -19.79
CA LEU A 255 -4.07 13.71 -19.34
C LEU A 255 -3.85 13.41 -17.86
N LEU A 256 -4.69 13.96 -17.00
CA LEU A 256 -4.52 13.93 -15.55
C LEU A 256 -5.79 13.43 -14.84
N PRO A 257 -5.64 12.78 -13.67
CA PRO A 257 -6.77 12.44 -12.81
C PRO A 257 -7.57 13.68 -12.42
N LYS A 258 -8.89 13.61 -12.53
CA LYS A 258 -9.80 14.68 -12.11
C LYS A 258 -9.55 15.11 -10.67
N MET A 259 -9.34 14.15 -9.77
CA MET A 259 -9.06 14.43 -8.36
C MET A 259 -7.83 15.33 -8.14
N LEU A 260 -6.87 15.36 -9.08
CA LEU A 260 -5.68 16.20 -9.00
C LEU A 260 -5.93 17.63 -9.51
N VAL A 261 -6.80 17.80 -10.51
CA VAL A 261 -6.92 19.05 -11.27
C VAL A 261 -8.27 19.74 -11.16
N ALA A 262 -9.25 19.14 -10.48
CA ALA A 262 -10.60 19.70 -10.39
C ALA A 262 -10.62 21.13 -9.82
N ASP A 263 -9.84 21.41 -8.79
CA ASP A 263 -9.75 22.74 -8.18
C ASP A 263 -9.03 23.74 -9.08
N ASP A 264 -8.08 23.30 -9.90
CA ASP A 264 -7.40 24.16 -10.87
C ASP A 264 -8.32 24.54 -12.01
N VAL A 265 -9.12 23.59 -12.47
CA VAL A 265 -10.15 23.84 -13.50
C VAL A 265 -11.25 24.75 -12.95
N ALA A 266 -11.75 24.49 -11.74
CA ALA A 266 -12.78 25.29 -11.10
C ALA A 266 -12.35 26.74 -10.86
N SER A 267 -11.07 26.95 -10.54
CA SER A 267 -10.47 28.28 -10.35
C SER A 267 -9.99 28.96 -11.64
N GLY A 268 -10.16 28.32 -12.80
CA GLY A 268 -9.73 28.87 -14.08
C GLY A 268 -8.22 28.84 -14.31
N ARG A 269 -7.44 28.21 -13.46
CA ARG A 269 -5.99 28.04 -13.63
C ARG A 269 -5.64 27.01 -14.70
N MET A 270 -6.58 26.12 -15.00
CA MET A 270 -6.53 25.18 -16.12
C MET A 270 -7.86 25.20 -16.88
N VAL A 271 -7.83 24.78 -18.13
CA VAL A 271 -9.01 24.55 -18.95
C VAL A 271 -9.16 23.05 -19.19
N GLN A 272 -10.33 22.50 -18.89
CA GLN A 272 -10.67 21.13 -19.26
C GLN A 272 -11.09 21.10 -20.74
N TRP A 273 -10.39 20.31 -21.56
CA TRP A 273 -10.80 20.07 -22.95
C TRP A 273 -11.88 18.97 -23.05
N GLY A 274 -11.80 17.99 -22.17
CA GLY A 274 -12.79 16.90 -22.07
C GLY A 274 -12.33 15.74 -21.20
N PRO A 275 -13.27 14.88 -20.76
CA PRO A 275 -12.96 13.62 -20.13
C PRO A 275 -12.39 12.63 -21.14
N GLN A 276 -11.47 11.78 -20.68
CA GLN A 276 -10.99 10.63 -21.44
C GLN A 276 -12.14 9.66 -21.67
N GLU A 277 -12.26 9.12 -22.88
CA GLU A 277 -13.20 8.05 -23.18
C GLU A 277 -12.76 6.73 -22.57
N GLY A 278 -13.73 5.95 -22.14
CA GLY A 278 -13.51 4.64 -21.53
C GLY A 278 -14.00 4.56 -20.09
N PRO A 279 -13.73 3.45 -19.41
CA PRO A 279 -14.18 3.27 -18.04
C PRO A 279 -13.44 4.22 -17.08
N ALA A 280 -14.15 4.67 -16.07
CA ALA A 280 -13.55 5.41 -14.97
C ALA A 280 -12.52 4.53 -14.24
N VAL A 281 -11.42 5.13 -13.82
CA VAL A 281 -10.40 4.49 -13.02
C VAL A 281 -10.97 4.11 -11.66
N GLN A 282 -10.72 2.90 -11.19
CA GLN A 282 -11.20 2.44 -9.91
C GLN A 282 -10.07 2.37 -8.89
N ILE A 283 -10.32 2.91 -7.69
CA ILE A 283 -9.39 2.82 -6.56
C ILE A 283 -9.94 1.79 -5.58
N TRP A 284 -9.12 0.79 -5.31
CA TRP A 284 -9.46 -0.38 -4.50
C TRP A 284 -8.73 -0.33 -3.17
N ALA A 285 -9.42 -0.77 -2.13
CA ALA A 285 -8.80 -1.12 -0.85
C ALA A 285 -8.79 -2.65 -0.74
N LEU A 286 -7.59 -3.21 -0.62
CA LEU A 286 -7.32 -4.63 -0.64
C LEU A 286 -6.62 -5.06 0.65
N HIS A 287 -6.86 -6.28 1.08
CA HIS A 287 -6.16 -6.92 2.19
C HIS A 287 -5.89 -8.39 1.84
N SER A 288 -5.03 -9.07 2.59
CA SER A 288 -4.74 -10.48 2.34
C SER A 288 -5.98 -11.36 2.55
N SER A 289 -6.28 -12.25 1.59
CA SER A 289 -7.32 -13.26 1.71
C SER A 289 -6.98 -14.37 2.73
N ARG A 290 -5.70 -14.49 3.08
CA ARG A 290 -5.21 -15.47 4.05
C ARG A 290 -5.38 -15.03 5.50
N ARG A 291 -5.78 -13.78 5.75
CA ARG A 291 -5.94 -13.21 7.09
C ARG A 291 -7.40 -12.92 7.39
N LEU A 292 -7.81 -13.18 8.62
CA LEU A 292 -9.09 -12.68 9.12
C LEU A 292 -9.03 -11.15 9.21
N VAL A 293 -10.09 -10.50 8.75
CA VAL A 293 -10.18 -9.03 8.79
C VAL A 293 -10.39 -8.57 10.23
N GLY A 294 -9.34 -8.08 10.86
CA GLY A 294 -9.37 -7.59 12.22
C GLY A 294 -10.19 -6.30 12.38
N ALA A 295 -10.51 -5.94 13.63
CA ALA A 295 -11.35 -4.78 13.96
C ALA A 295 -10.74 -3.47 13.43
N LYS A 296 -9.42 -3.27 13.53
CA LYS A 296 -8.72 -2.07 13.04
C LYS A 296 -8.83 -1.91 11.52
N VAL A 297 -8.73 -3.02 10.76
CA VAL A 297 -8.85 -3.02 9.30
C VAL A 297 -10.29 -2.69 8.88
N ARG A 298 -11.30 -3.35 9.51
CA ARG A 298 -12.71 -3.04 9.25
C ARG A 298 -13.03 -1.58 9.51
N ALA A 299 -12.61 -1.05 10.66
CA ALA A 299 -12.81 0.35 11.02
C ALA A 299 -12.18 1.31 10.00
N PHE A 300 -10.96 1.03 9.54
CA PHE A 300 -10.30 1.85 8.52
C PHE A 300 -11.04 1.81 7.18
N LEU A 301 -11.45 0.63 6.72
CA LEU A 301 -12.23 0.48 5.49
C LEU A 301 -13.56 1.22 5.56
N GLU A 302 -14.24 1.20 6.72
CA GLU A 302 -15.48 1.96 6.93
C GLU A 302 -15.25 3.47 6.88
N VAL A 303 -14.20 3.99 7.54
CA VAL A 303 -13.85 5.42 7.49
C VAL A 303 -13.49 5.84 6.06
N LEU A 304 -12.75 5.00 5.34
CA LEU A 304 -12.39 5.21 3.95
C LEU A 304 -13.64 5.33 3.06
N GLU A 305 -14.60 4.41 3.19
CA GLU A 305 -15.85 4.42 2.42
C GLU A 305 -16.75 5.60 2.76
N ARG A 306 -16.90 5.92 4.04
CA ARG A 306 -17.67 7.09 4.49
C ARG A 306 -17.07 8.40 3.97
N SER A 307 -15.78 8.42 3.67
CA SER A 307 -15.12 9.58 3.08
C SER A 307 -15.50 9.79 1.60
N PHE A 308 -16.04 8.76 0.94
CA PHE A 308 -16.45 8.78 -0.47
C PHE A 308 -17.85 8.18 -0.67
N PRO A 309 -18.91 8.76 -0.11
CA PRO A 309 -20.24 8.14 -0.06
C PRO A 309 -20.85 7.90 -1.44
N LYS A 310 -20.48 8.72 -2.44
CA LYS A 310 -20.92 8.56 -3.84
C LYS A 310 -19.93 7.77 -4.69
N LYS A 311 -18.89 7.22 -4.07
CA LYS A 311 -17.75 6.59 -4.78
C LYS A 311 -17.10 7.50 -5.84
N VAL A 312 -17.24 8.80 -5.72
CA VAL A 312 -16.65 9.82 -6.57
C VAL A 312 -15.90 10.81 -5.70
N PHE A 313 -14.73 11.26 -6.16
CA PHE A 313 -13.99 12.31 -5.48
C PHE A 313 -14.77 13.63 -5.66
N SER A 314 -15.27 14.18 -4.58
CA SER A 314 -15.80 15.54 -4.54
C SER A 314 -14.68 16.42 -4.01
N GLY A 315 -14.00 17.15 -4.88
CA GLY A 315 -13.20 18.30 -4.49
C GLY A 315 -14.07 19.22 -3.63
N ARG A 316 -13.48 19.94 -2.75
CA ARG A 316 -14.23 20.95 -1.97
C ARG A 316 -14.87 21.95 -2.87
#